data_13e849310d4fc47475d1c16ee6b5ddb4
#
_entry.id   13e849310d4fc47475d1c16ee6b5ddb4
#
_cell.length_a   1.000
_cell.length_b   1.000
_cell.length_c   1.000
_cell.angle_alpha   90.00
_cell.angle_beta   90.00
_cell.angle_gamma   90.00
#
_symmetry.space_group_name_H-M   'P 1'
#
loop_
_entity.id
_entity.type
_entity.pdbx_description
1 polymer ?
#
loop_
_entity_poly.entity_id
_entity_poly.type
_entity_poly.pdbx_seq_one_letter_code
_entity_poly.pdbx_strand_id
1 'polypeptide(L)'
;MAVKQTPKTKPKKKAVPSDASSVTLRNVSKSYGEAWLSDDVLKDVSIEFPAGELTVIVGPSGCGKSTLVNIMAGFEAPDSGEVSIDNKPILGPAKDRMVVFQETALIPWQTTYENVVFGPKMRGDKSGKALKDEAEALLVKVGLGEFIHKYPIQLSGGMQRRAELARALINEPTVMIMDEPFRGLDAMSRSLMQEFFLDLFEENKKTNIFVTSEIDEAIFLADNLVVLSNKPTTVQKVMKIKLPRPRDYKMLTTEEAFEYKKEAMELLHDEAMKSFAVLK
;
A
#
# COMPACT_ATOMS: atom_id res chain seq x y z
N MET A 1 33.15 -8.41 -30.28
CA MET A 1 32.16 -7.36 -30.63
C MET A 1 31.75 -6.67 -29.32
N ALA A 2 32.13 -5.39 -29.16
CA ALA A 2 31.85 -4.64 -27.94
C ALA A 2 30.41 -4.11 -27.97
N VAL A 3 29.59 -4.49 -27.02
CA VAL A 3 28.23 -3.96 -26.82
C VAL A 3 28.36 -2.53 -26.31
N LYS A 4 27.97 -1.54 -27.13
CA LYS A 4 27.89 -0.14 -26.76
C LYS A 4 26.77 0.03 -25.72
N GLN A 5 27.15 0.34 -24.49
CA GLN A 5 26.20 0.80 -23.46
C GLN A 5 25.74 2.21 -23.81
N THR A 6 24.46 2.38 -24.10
CA THR A 6 23.79 3.68 -24.23
C THR A 6 23.74 4.35 -22.86
N PRO A 7 24.09 5.66 -22.72
CA PRO A 7 24.05 6.35 -21.45
C PRO A 7 22.59 6.51 -20.97
N LYS A 8 22.31 5.98 -19.77
CA LYS A 8 21.01 6.20 -19.08
C LYS A 8 20.89 7.68 -18.72
N THR A 9 20.01 8.40 -19.41
CA THR A 9 19.63 9.77 -19.05
C THR A 9 19.04 9.80 -17.64
N LYS A 10 19.52 10.73 -16.79
CA LYS A 10 18.97 10.96 -15.44
C LYS A 10 17.48 11.29 -15.55
N PRO A 11 16.60 10.59 -14.83
CA PRO A 11 15.17 10.88 -14.86
C PRO A 11 14.92 12.27 -14.28
N LYS A 12 14.24 13.14 -15.05
CA LYS A 12 13.68 14.40 -14.53
C LYS A 12 12.64 14.04 -13.47
N LYS A 13 12.66 14.66 -12.28
CA LYS A 13 11.58 14.56 -11.29
C LYS A 13 10.28 14.88 -12.01
N LYS A 14 9.41 13.89 -12.18
CA LYS A 14 8.04 14.14 -12.67
C LYS A 14 7.32 14.97 -11.59
N ALA A 15 6.61 16.00 -12.01
CA ALA A 15 5.73 16.76 -11.11
C ALA A 15 4.68 15.81 -10.51
N VAL A 16 4.28 16.06 -9.26
CA VAL A 16 3.15 15.35 -8.62
C VAL A 16 1.92 15.58 -9.50
N PRO A 17 1.16 14.54 -9.89
CA PRO A 17 -0.06 14.73 -10.66
C PRO A 17 -1.04 15.63 -9.90
N SER A 18 -1.79 16.45 -10.63
CA SER A 18 -2.77 17.37 -10.05
C SER A 18 -3.94 16.69 -9.33
N ASP A 19 -4.03 15.37 -9.47
CA ASP A 19 -5.10 14.51 -8.93
C ASP A 19 -4.62 13.55 -7.82
N ALA A 20 -3.40 13.68 -7.32
CA ALA A 20 -2.96 12.99 -6.11
C ALA A 20 -3.43 13.76 -4.88
N SER A 21 -3.97 13.06 -3.88
CA SER A 21 -4.54 13.65 -2.67
C SER A 21 -3.70 13.31 -1.45
N SER A 22 -3.57 14.24 -0.50
CA SER A 22 -2.96 13.98 0.80
C SER A 22 -3.95 13.30 1.75
N VAL A 23 -3.45 12.43 2.65
CA VAL A 23 -4.26 11.86 3.74
C VAL A 23 -3.66 12.31 5.06
N THR A 24 -4.49 12.73 5.99
CA THR A 24 -4.04 13.20 7.31
C THR A 24 -4.86 12.55 8.42
N LEU A 25 -4.16 11.99 9.40
CA LEU A 25 -4.70 11.54 10.67
C LEU A 25 -4.31 12.55 11.74
N ARG A 26 -5.26 12.96 12.60
CA ARG A 26 -5.00 13.87 13.72
C ARG A 26 -5.57 13.29 15.01
N ASN A 27 -4.70 12.94 15.96
CA ASN A 27 -5.03 12.42 17.28
C ASN A 27 -6.04 11.27 17.24
N VAL A 28 -5.89 10.37 16.27
CA VAL A 28 -6.79 9.24 16.05
C VAL A 28 -6.59 8.22 17.16
N SER A 29 -7.68 7.88 17.84
CA SER A 29 -7.72 6.81 18.85
C SER A 29 -8.83 5.83 18.53
N LYS A 30 -8.61 4.55 18.86
CA LYS A 30 -9.56 3.46 18.65
C LYS A 30 -9.39 2.36 19.66
N SER A 31 -10.50 1.94 20.23
CA SER A 31 -10.59 0.84 21.20
C SER A 31 -11.69 -0.13 20.75
N TYR A 32 -11.57 -1.38 21.15
CA TYR A 32 -12.56 -2.42 20.92
C TYR A 32 -12.99 -3.05 22.24
N GLY A 33 -14.20 -3.58 22.28
CA GLY A 33 -14.78 -4.23 23.45
C GLY A 33 -15.70 -3.30 24.26
N GLU A 34 -16.21 -3.83 25.36
CA GLU A 34 -17.06 -3.09 26.28
C GLU A 34 -16.20 -2.38 27.34
N ALA A 35 -16.74 -1.35 28.00
CA ALA A 35 -16.02 -0.44 28.90
C ALA A 35 -15.18 -1.15 29.99
N TRP A 36 -15.55 -2.35 30.41
CA TRP A 36 -14.85 -3.16 31.44
C TRP A 36 -13.81 -4.13 30.84
N LEU A 37 -13.78 -4.31 29.51
CA LEU A 37 -12.82 -5.16 28.78
C LEU A 37 -12.39 -4.44 27.49
N SER A 38 -12.01 -3.17 27.60
CA SER A 38 -11.56 -2.37 26.45
C SER A 38 -10.14 -2.75 26.05
N ASP A 39 -9.93 -3.05 24.78
CA ASP A 39 -8.60 -3.20 24.13
C ASP A 39 -8.28 -1.92 23.38
N ASP A 40 -7.45 -1.06 23.97
CA ASP A 40 -6.99 0.18 23.36
C ASP A 40 -5.98 -0.15 22.25
N VAL A 41 -6.43 -0.05 20.99
CA VAL A 41 -5.62 -0.41 19.82
C VAL A 41 -4.80 0.77 19.32
N LEU A 42 -5.42 1.95 19.14
CA LEU A 42 -4.75 3.17 18.68
C LEU A 42 -4.90 4.25 19.74
N LYS A 43 -3.83 5.02 19.95
CA LYS A 43 -3.83 6.14 20.90
C LYS A 43 -3.14 7.36 20.32
N ASP A 44 -3.91 8.44 20.10
CA ASP A 44 -3.43 9.75 19.64
C ASP A 44 -2.54 9.67 18.38
N VAL A 45 -2.86 8.78 17.45
CA VAL A 45 -2.09 8.58 16.23
C VAL A 45 -2.26 9.77 15.30
N SER A 46 -1.13 10.44 14.98
CA SER A 46 -1.10 11.55 14.03
C SER A 46 -0.06 11.27 12.96
N ILE A 47 -0.51 11.22 11.68
CA ILE A 47 0.33 10.92 10.52
C ILE A 47 -0.14 11.77 9.34
N GLU A 48 0.80 12.31 8.58
CA GLU A 48 0.53 12.92 7.29
C GLU A 48 1.11 12.04 6.17
N PHE A 49 0.30 11.74 5.18
CA PHE A 49 0.67 11.02 3.96
C PHE A 49 0.68 12.03 2.79
N PRO A 50 1.85 12.46 2.36
CA PRO A 50 1.97 13.48 1.33
C PRO A 50 1.41 13.03 -0.02
N ALA A 51 0.79 13.96 -0.75
CA ALA A 51 0.25 13.71 -2.08
C ALA A 51 1.32 13.20 -3.06
N GLY A 52 1.03 12.10 -3.76
CA GLY A 52 1.92 11.54 -4.78
C GLY A 52 3.17 10.86 -4.25
N GLU A 53 3.28 10.64 -2.94
CA GLU A 53 4.37 9.89 -2.31
C GLU A 53 3.88 8.50 -1.87
N LEU A 54 4.83 7.57 -1.75
CA LEU A 54 4.61 6.23 -1.23
C LEU A 54 5.07 6.19 0.23
N THR A 55 4.10 6.17 1.15
CA THR A 55 4.36 6.01 2.57
C THR A 55 4.15 4.57 2.99
N VAL A 56 5.16 3.98 3.61
CA VAL A 56 5.08 2.61 4.14
C VAL A 56 4.96 2.65 5.65
N ILE A 57 4.05 1.88 6.20
CA ILE A 57 3.82 1.71 7.64
C ILE A 57 4.34 0.35 8.06
N VAL A 58 5.23 0.32 9.04
CA VAL A 58 5.71 -0.90 9.69
C VAL A 58 5.40 -0.87 11.19
N GLY A 59 5.22 -2.03 11.77
CA GLY A 59 4.97 -2.17 13.20
C GLY A 59 4.81 -3.63 13.61
N PRO A 60 4.86 -3.94 14.89
CA PRO A 60 4.71 -5.30 15.40
C PRO A 60 3.41 -5.97 14.94
N SER A 61 3.39 -7.30 14.92
CA SER A 61 2.15 -8.03 14.62
C SER A 61 1.09 -7.72 15.66
N GLY A 62 -0.15 -7.46 15.20
CA GLY A 62 -1.26 -7.15 16.10
C GLY A 62 -1.26 -5.72 16.68
N CYS A 63 -0.35 -4.84 16.28
CA CYS A 63 -0.31 -3.46 16.80
C CYS A 63 -1.44 -2.55 16.27
N GLY A 64 -2.31 -2.99 15.36
CA GLY A 64 -3.42 -2.16 14.86
C GLY A 64 -3.22 -1.58 13.45
N LYS A 65 -2.27 -2.10 12.65
CA LYS A 65 -2.06 -1.66 11.26
C LYS A 65 -3.32 -1.78 10.41
N SER A 66 -4.00 -2.92 10.47
CA SER A 66 -5.27 -3.13 9.74
C SER A 66 -6.41 -2.25 10.27
N THR A 67 -6.41 -1.90 11.56
CA THR A 67 -7.33 -0.90 12.12
C THR A 67 -7.11 0.48 11.48
N LEU A 68 -5.84 0.90 11.35
CA LEU A 68 -5.49 2.14 10.62
C LEU A 68 -5.96 2.09 9.16
N VAL A 69 -5.73 0.97 8.48
CA VAL A 69 -6.22 0.76 7.10
C VAL A 69 -7.74 0.92 7.02
N ASN A 70 -8.49 0.27 7.92
CA ASN A 70 -9.96 0.35 7.93
C ASN A 70 -10.45 1.78 8.19
N ILE A 71 -9.81 2.50 9.10
CA ILE A 71 -10.16 3.88 9.40
C ILE A 71 -9.87 4.80 8.19
N MET A 72 -8.69 4.69 7.58
CA MET A 72 -8.34 5.47 6.39
C MET A 72 -9.22 5.13 5.18
N ALA A 73 -9.65 3.88 5.06
CA ALA A 73 -10.60 3.45 4.04
C ALA A 73 -12.02 3.98 4.27
N GLY A 74 -12.33 4.37 5.50
CA GLY A 74 -13.67 4.77 5.93
C GLY A 74 -14.60 3.57 6.22
N PHE A 75 -14.05 2.37 6.39
CA PHE A 75 -14.83 1.20 6.80
C PHE A 75 -15.17 1.25 8.28
N GLU A 76 -14.38 1.97 9.05
CA GLU A 76 -14.51 2.12 10.48
C GLU A 76 -14.26 3.57 10.90
N ALA A 77 -15.05 4.08 11.84
CA ALA A 77 -14.83 5.40 12.41
C ALA A 77 -13.85 5.32 13.60
N PRO A 78 -12.98 6.30 13.79
CA PRO A 78 -12.21 6.43 15.02
C PRO A 78 -13.12 6.79 16.19
N ASP A 79 -12.72 6.47 17.42
CA ASP A 79 -13.46 6.85 18.63
C ASP A 79 -13.20 8.33 18.99
N SER A 80 -12.01 8.81 18.67
CA SER A 80 -11.65 10.23 18.75
C SER A 80 -10.61 10.61 17.70
N GLY A 81 -10.44 11.90 17.46
CA GLY A 81 -9.58 12.43 16.41
C GLY A 81 -10.29 12.52 15.06
N GLU A 82 -9.52 12.78 14.03
CA GLU A 82 -10.04 13.04 12.68
C GLU A 82 -9.15 12.39 11.61
N VAL A 83 -9.79 11.85 10.57
CA VAL A 83 -9.11 11.40 9.35
C VAL A 83 -9.67 12.16 8.17
N SER A 84 -8.80 12.70 7.34
CA SER A 84 -9.21 13.55 6.20
C SER A 84 -8.38 13.27 4.94
N ILE A 85 -8.99 13.53 3.77
CA ILE A 85 -8.34 13.61 2.46
C ILE A 85 -8.45 15.04 1.98
N ASP A 86 -7.32 15.70 1.68
CA ASP A 86 -7.26 17.11 1.28
C ASP A 86 -8.09 18.01 2.20
N ASN A 87 -7.95 17.82 3.52
CA ASN A 87 -8.71 18.49 4.59
C ASN A 87 -10.23 18.26 4.55
N LYS A 88 -10.73 17.27 3.82
CA LYS A 88 -12.14 16.85 3.87
C LYS A 88 -12.26 15.59 4.72
N PRO A 89 -13.09 15.59 5.79
CA PRO A 89 -13.24 14.43 6.66
C PRO A 89 -13.67 13.18 5.91
N ILE A 90 -13.10 12.03 6.29
CA ILE A 90 -13.54 10.71 5.82
C ILE A 90 -14.74 10.29 6.68
N LEU A 91 -15.92 10.21 6.08
CA LEU A 91 -17.16 9.83 6.76
C LEU A 91 -17.63 8.42 6.40
N GLY A 92 -16.97 7.76 5.45
CA GLY A 92 -17.30 6.42 4.97
C GLY A 92 -16.51 6.04 3.73
N PRO A 93 -16.72 4.84 3.17
CA PRO A 93 -16.10 4.40 1.93
C PRO A 93 -16.48 5.32 0.75
N ALA A 94 -15.51 5.61 -0.11
CA ALA A 94 -15.74 6.46 -1.29
C ALA A 94 -14.84 6.05 -2.46
N LYS A 95 -15.12 6.55 -3.66
CA LYS A 95 -14.41 6.20 -4.90
C LYS A 95 -13.01 6.80 -5.04
N ASP A 96 -12.70 7.81 -4.22
CA ASP A 96 -11.42 8.51 -4.21
C ASP A 96 -10.27 7.65 -3.68
N ARG A 97 -10.60 6.56 -3.00
CA ARG A 97 -9.63 5.61 -2.43
C ARG A 97 -9.99 4.16 -2.64
N MET A 98 -8.98 3.34 -2.84
CA MET A 98 -9.12 1.89 -3.02
C MET A 98 -8.24 1.16 -2.05
N VAL A 99 -8.76 0.02 -1.54
CA VAL A 99 -8.01 -0.87 -0.64
C VAL A 99 -7.66 -2.16 -1.37
N VAL A 100 -6.40 -2.56 -1.26
CA VAL A 100 -5.91 -3.89 -1.64
C VAL A 100 -5.61 -4.63 -0.35
N PHE A 101 -6.40 -5.66 -0.06
CA PHE A 101 -6.30 -6.43 1.18
C PHE A 101 -5.20 -7.49 1.15
N GLN A 102 -4.82 -7.99 2.31
CA GLN A 102 -3.85 -9.07 2.48
C GLN A 102 -4.29 -10.35 1.76
N GLU A 103 -5.55 -10.75 1.94
CA GLU A 103 -6.12 -11.87 1.20
C GLU A 103 -6.68 -11.38 -0.13
N THR A 104 -6.64 -12.25 -1.13
CA THR A 104 -7.16 -11.87 -2.44
C THR A 104 -8.69 -11.71 -2.39
N ALA A 105 -9.15 -10.54 -2.80
CA ALA A 105 -10.57 -10.19 -2.84
C ALA A 105 -11.17 -10.32 -4.24
N LEU A 106 -10.55 -11.09 -5.14
CA LEU A 106 -11.10 -11.36 -6.47
C LEU A 106 -12.41 -12.17 -6.34
N ILE A 107 -13.40 -11.81 -7.13
CA ILE A 107 -14.68 -12.48 -7.20
C ILE A 107 -14.48 -13.83 -7.91
N PRO A 108 -14.62 -14.97 -7.22
CA PRO A 108 -14.14 -16.26 -7.73
C PRO A 108 -14.91 -16.80 -8.95
N TRP A 109 -16.16 -16.38 -9.15
CA TRP A 109 -17.00 -16.76 -10.28
C TRP A 109 -16.96 -15.76 -11.45
N GLN A 110 -16.13 -14.75 -11.37
CA GLN A 110 -15.87 -13.79 -12.43
C GLN A 110 -14.50 -14.03 -13.06
N THR A 111 -14.39 -13.81 -14.35
CA THR A 111 -13.12 -13.84 -15.06
C THR A 111 -12.21 -12.69 -14.61
N THR A 112 -10.93 -12.72 -14.99
CA THR A 112 -9.97 -11.65 -14.73
C THR A 112 -10.49 -10.30 -15.27
N TYR A 113 -11.02 -10.27 -16.49
CA TYR A 113 -11.62 -9.09 -17.09
C TYR A 113 -12.82 -8.57 -16.28
N GLU A 114 -13.77 -9.46 -15.97
CA GLU A 114 -14.98 -9.09 -15.22
C GLU A 114 -14.65 -8.55 -13.83
N ASN A 115 -13.65 -9.11 -13.16
CA ASN A 115 -13.13 -8.58 -11.91
C ASN A 115 -12.61 -7.14 -12.05
N VAL A 116 -11.81 -6.87 -13.11
CA VAL A 116 -11.24 -5.55 -13.34
C VAL A 116 -12.33 -4.52 -13.61
N VAL A 117 -13.28 -4.80 -14.50
CA VAL A 117 -14.33 -3.85 -14.88
C VAL A 117 -15.48 -3.74 -13.88
N PHE A 118 -15.50 -4.56 -12.83
CA PHE A 118 -16.62 -4.64 -11.89
C PHE A 118 -16.98 -3.29 -11.28
N GLY A 119 -16.01 -2.57 -10.71
CA GLY A 119 -16.23 -1.29 -10.07
C GLY A 119 -16.82 -0.23 -11.00
N PRO A 120 -16.14 0.13 -12.09
CA PRO A 120 -16.65 1.11 -13.08
C PRO A 120 -18.03 0.72 -13.65
N LYS A 121 -18.25 -0.58 -13.93
CA LYS A 121 -19.53 -1.08 -14.44
C LYS A 121 -20.66 -0.93 -13.40
N MET A 122 -20.42 -1.22 -12.14
CA MET A 122 -21.44 -1.10 -11.09
C MET A 122 -21.80 0.36 -10.79
N ARG A 123 -20.84 1.27 -10.89
CA ARG A 123 -21.10 2.70 -10.72
C ARG A 123 -21.77 3.35 -11.95
N GLY A 124 -21.66 2.72 -13.12
CA GLY A 124 -22.17 3.26 -14.37
C GLY A 124 -21.42 4.48 -14.91
N ASP A 125 -20.25 4.80 -14.35
CA ASP A 125 -19.43 5.94 -14.78
C ASP A 125 -18.57 5.62 -16.02
N LYS A 126 -18.30 4.36 -16.27
CA LYS A 126 -17.63 3.86 -17.48
C LYS A 126 -18.40 2.66 -18.05
N SER A 127 -18.57 2.58 -19.35
CA SER A 127 -19.29 1.46 -20.00
C SER A 127 -18.89 1.31 -21.48
N GLY A 128 -19.35 0.23 -22.10
CA GLY A 128 -19.20 -0.01 -23.52
C GLY A 128 -17.76 -0.27 -23.96
N LYS A 129 -17.47 0.14 -25.22
CA LYS A 129 -16.17 -0.14 -25.85
C LYS A 129 -15.00 0.55 -25.15
N ALA A 130 -15.19 1.78 -24.66
CA ALA A 130 -14.14 2.54 -24.00
C ALA A 130 -13.63 1.83 -22.73
N LEU A 131 -14.54 1.36 -21.87
CA LEU A 131 -14.17 0.59 -20.67
C LEU A 131 -13.48 -0.74 -21.04
N LYS A 132 -13.95 -1.38 -22.11
CA LYS A 132 -13.33 -2.62 -22.59
C LYS A 132 -11.88 -2.39 -23.03
N ASP A 133 -11.67 -1.42 -23.90
CA ASP A 133 -10.34 -1.11 -24.46
C ASP A 133 -9.37 -0.70 -23.32
N GLU A 134 -9.83 0.09 -22.35
CA GLU A 134 -9.04 0.49 -21.16
C GLU A 134 -8.67 -0.71 -20.27
N ALA A 135 -9.63 -1.60 -19.99
CA ALA A 135 -9.40 -2.77 -19.15
C ALA A 135 -8.44 -3.77 -19.82
N GLU A 136 -8.60 -4.01 -21.13
CA GLU A 136 -7.70 -4.89 -21.89
C GLU A 136 -6.29 -4.31 -21.94
N ALA A 137 -6.13 -3.00 -22.19
CA ALA A 137 -4.82 -2.33 -22.16
C ALA A 137 -4.17 -2.43 -20.78
N LEU A 138 -4.94 -2.23 -19.72
CA LEU A 138 -4.43 -2.37 -18.35
C LEU A 138 -4.03 -3.80 -18.03
N LEU A 139 -4.83 -4.79 -18.42
CA LEU A 139 -4.50 -6.21 -18.24
C LEU A 139 -3.24 -6.62 -19.01
N VAL A 140 -3.04 -6.12 -20.21
CA VAL A 140 -1.78 -6.30 -20.96
C VAL A 140 -0.61 -5.67 -20.20
N LYS A 141 -0.79 -4.45 -19.70
CA LYS A 141 0.23 -3.73 -18.92
C LYS A 141 0.65 -4.48 -17.66
N VAL A 142 -0.28 -5.10 -16.95
CA VAL A 142 0.03 -5.92 -15.76
C VAL A 142 0.48 -7.35 -16.11
N GLY A 143 0.68 -7.66 -17.39
CA GLY A 143 1.16 -8.96 -17.86
C GLY A 143 0.09 -10.06 -17.81
N LEU A 144 -1.19 -9.72 -17.87
CA LEU A 144 -2.33 -10.64 -17.86
C LEU A 144 -3.11 -10.66 -19.17
N GLY A 145 -2.55 -10.14 -20.27
CA GLY A 145 -3.23 -10.08 -21.58
C GLY A 145 -3.71 -11.42 -22.13
N GLU A 146 -2.98 -12.51 -21.87
CA GLU A 146 -3.40 -13.88 -22.28
C GLU A 146 -4.33 -14.55 -21.25
N PHE A 147 -4.56 -13.92 -20.10
CA PHE A 147 -5.33 -14.47 -18.97
C PHE A 147 -6.66 -13.73 -18.73
N ILE A 148 -7.09 -12.91 -19.69
CA ILE A 148 -8.29 -12.06 -19.60
C ILE A 148 -9.56 -12.86 -19.26
N HIS A 149 -9.70 -14.05 -19.83
CA HIS A 149 -10.87 -14.91 -19.65
C HIS A 149 -10.66 -16.02 -18.61
N LYS A 150 -9.56 -16.02 -17.87
CA LYS A 150 -9.29 -16.97 -16.80
C LYS A 150 -9.99 -16.56 -15.51
N TYR A 151 -10.42 -17.55 -14.74
CA TYR A 151 -10.97 -17.36 -13.41
C TYR A 151 -9.84 -17.29 -12.37
N PRO A 152 -10.06 -16.67 -11.20
CA PRO A 152 -9.03 -16.55 -10.16
C PRO A 152 -8.35 -17.87 -9.79
N ILE A 153 -9.09 -18.97 -9.70
CA ILE A 153 -8.55 -20.32 -9.40
C ILE A 153 -7.54 -20.83 -10.45
N GLN A 154 -7.55 -20.27 -11.64
CA GLN A 154 -6.65 -20.65 -12.75
C GLN A 154 -5.40 -19.77 -12.80
N LEU A 155 -5.26 -18.79 -11.88
CA LEU A 155 -4.16 -17.86 -11.78
C LEU A 155 -3.23 -18.24 -10.63
N SER A 156 -1.92 -18.03 -10.81
CA SER A 156 -0.97 -18.09 -9.68
C SER A 156 -1.24 -16.94 -8.69
N GLY A 157 -0.73 -17.04 -7.46
CA GLY A 157 -0.90 -15.98 -6.46
C GLY A 157 -0.41 -14.61 -6.94
N GLY A 158 0.76 -14.56 -7.60
CA GLY A 158 1.27 -13.32 -8.19
C GLY A 158 0.38 -12.77 -9.30
N MET A 159 -0.20 -13.65 -10.14
CA MET A 159 -1.15 -13.24 -11.19
C MET A 159 -2.46 -12.72 -10.59
N GLN A 160 -2.98 -13.35 -9.53
CA GLN A 160 -4.14 -12.86 -8.80
C GLN A 160 -3.87 -11.47 -8.22
N ARG A 161 -2.70 -11.25 -7.65
CA ARG A 161 -2.29 -9.94 -7.10
C ARG A 161 -2.20 -8.86 -8.17
N ARG A 162 -1.68 -9.19 -9.37
CA ARG A 162 -1.67 -8.28 -10.52
C ARG A 162 -3.09 -7.95 -11.00
N ALA A 163 -4.00 -8.91 -10.98
CA ALA A 163 -5.41 -8.68 -11.33
C ALA A 163 -6.09 -7.74 -10.31
N GLU A 164 -5.79 -7.87 -9.00
CA GLU A 164 -6.31 -6.96 -7.98
C GLU A 164 -5.77 -5.54 -8.14
N LEU A 165 -4.48 -5.39 -8.43
CA LEU A 165 -3.89 -4.08 -8.73
C LEU A 165 -4.56 -3.45 -9.96
N ALA A 166 -4.80 -4.23 -11.03
CA ALA A 166 -5.53 -3.74 -12.20
C ALA A 166 -6.97 -3.32 -11.83
N ARG A 167 -7.68 -4.13 -11.03
CA ARG A 167 -9.02 -3.80 -10.53
C ARG A 167 -9.03 -2.53 -9.69
N ALA A 168 -7.98 -2.27 -8.90
CA ALA A 168 -7.86 -1.03 -8.16
C ALA A 168 -7.57 0.16 -9.08
N LEU A 169 -6.61 0.04 -9.99
CA LEU A 169 -6.12 1.11 -10.87
C LEU A 169 -7.16 1.61 -11.87
N ILE A 170 -8.01 0.72 -12.42
CA ILE A 170 -9.05 1.11 -13.39
C ILE A 170 -10.10 2.05 -12.79
N ASN A 171 -10.20 2.08 -11.47
CA ASN A 171 -11.07 3.00 -10.74
C ASN A 171 -10.48 4.40 -10.59
N GLU A 172 -9.23 4.61 -11.01
CA GLU A 172 -8.51 5.89 -10.95
C GLU A 172 -8.55 6.55 -9.55
N PRO A 173 -8.27 5.80 -8.47
CA PRO A 173 -8.30 6.38 -7.14
C PRO A 173 -7.22 7.45 -6.99
N THR A 174 -7.46 8.46 -6.14
CA THR A 174 -6.44 9.45 -5.76
C THR A 174 -5.52 8.92 -4.66
N VAL A 175 -6.03 7.93 -3.88
CA VAL A 175 -5.31 7.26 -2.79
C VAL A 175 -5.45 5.74 -2.93
N MET A 176 -4.34 5.01 -2.89
CA MET A 176 -4.31 3.55 -2.77
C MET A 176 -3.80 3.15 -1.39
N ILE A 177 -4.55 2.29 -0.70
CA ILE A 177 -4.19 1.73 0.61
C ILE A 177 -3.97 0.23 0.42
N MET A 178 -2.85 -0.30 0.88
CA MET A 178 -2.48 -1.70 0.69
C MET A 178 -2.08 -2.31 2.03
N ASP A 179 -2.79 -3.35 2.45
CA ASP A 179 -2.53 -4.06 3.70
C ASP A 179 -1.81 -5.38 3.41
N GLU A 180 -0.50 -5.42 3.67
CA GLU A 180 0.40 -6.57 3.43
C GLU A 180 0.16 -7.28 2.07
N PRO A 181 0.09 -6.54 0.93
CA PRO A 181 -0.42 -7.08 -0.34
C PRO A 181 0.44 -8.20 -0.92
N PHE A 182 1.70 -8.32 -0.53
CA PHE A 182 2.63 -9.32 -1.07
C PHE A 182 2.92 -10.45 -0.09
N ARG A 183 2.22 -10.48 1.05
CA ARG A 183 2.31 -11.57 2.00
C ARG A 183 1.81 -12.87 1.36
N GLY A 184 2.48 -13.99 1.68
CA GLY A 184 2.15 -15.30 1.12
C GLY A 184 2.71 -15.61 -0.25
N LEU A 185 3.36 -14.64 -0.92
CA LEU A 185 4.17 -14.90 -2.11
C LEU A 185 5.54 -15.48 -1.71
N ASP A 186 6.08 -16.38 -2.52
CA ASP A 186 7.48 -16.80 -2.38
C ASP A 186 8.44 -15.62 -2.61
N ALA A 187 9.68 -15.75 -2.17
CA ALA A 187 10.65 -14.66 -2.17
C ALA A 187 10.89 -14.06 -3.57
N MET A 188 10.97 -14.91 -4.62
CA MET A 188 11.21 -14.45 -5.98
C MET A 188 9.97 -13.74 -6.54
N SER A 189 8.79 -14.32 -6.39
CA SER A 189 7.53 -13.71 -6.81
C SER A 189 7.28 -12.38 -6.09
N ARG A 190 7.63 -12.29 -4.80
CA ARG A 190 7.51 -11.07 -4.00
C ARG A 190 8.40 -9.97 -4.56
N SER A 191 9.69 -10.25 -4.80
CA SER A 191 10.61 -9.24 -5.32
C SER A 191 10.17 -8.73 -6.69
N LEU A 192 9.74 -9.61 -7.59
CA LEU A 192 9.21 -9.21 -8.89
C LEU A 192 7.93 -8.36 -8.77
N MET A 193 7.07 -8.66 -7.78
CA MET A 193 5.86 -7.87 -7.55
C MET A 193 6.17 -6.49 -6.97
N GLN A 194 7.19 -6.37 -6.12
CA GLN A 194 7.64 -5.10 -5.57
C GLN A 194 8.23 -4.20 -6.66
N GLU A 195 9.09 -4.73 -7.53
CA GLU A 195 9.62 -3.98 -8.68
C GLU A 195 8.49 -3.55 -9.62
N PHE A 196 7.61 -4.47 -9.98
CA PHE A 196 6.45 -4.20 -10.81
C PHE A 196 5.54 -3.12 -10.21
N PHE A 197 5.28 -3.18 -8.91
CA PHE A 197 4.49 -2.17 -8.20
C PHE A 197 5.17 -0.79 -8.23
N LEU A 198 6.50 -0.74 -8.03
CA LEU A 198 7.24 0.51 -8.12
C LEU A 198 7.16 1.13 -9.52
N ASP A 199 7.24 0.32 -10.58
CA ASP A 199 7.08 0.80 -11.95
C ASP A 199 5.69 1.43 -12.16
N LEU A 200 4.63 0.77 -11.69
CA LEU A 200 3.27 1.31 -11.73
C LEU A 200 3.13 2.61 -10.92
N PHE A 201 3.74 2.67 -9.74
CA PHE A 201 3.75 3.87 -8.92
C PHE A 201 4.48 5.03 -9.60
N GLU A 202 5.68 4.78 -10.18
CA GLU A 202 6.46 5.81 -10.89
C GLU A 202 5.72 6.39 -12.10
N GLU A 203 4.89 5.59 -12.76
CA GLU A 203 4.10 6.05 -13.89
C GLU A 203 2.92 6.93 -13.48
N ASN A 204 2.24 6.59 -12.39
CA ASN A 204 0.98 7.22 -11.99
C ASN A 204 1.14 8.27 -10.89
N LYS A 205 2.14 8.14 -10.02
CA LYS A 205 2.42 9.06 -8.88
C LYS A 205 1.19 9.40 -8.04
N LYS A 206 0.28 8.44 -7.85
CA LYS A 206 -0.83 8.58 -6.90
C LYS A 206 -0.31 8.46 -5.47
N THR A 207 -1.07 8.90 -4.50
CA THR A 207 -0.73 8.68 -3.09
C THR A 207 -0.93 7.22 -2.74
N ASN A 208 0.12 6.59 -2.24
CA ASN A 208 0.09 5.19 -1.85
C ASN A 208 0.45 5.04 -0.38
N ILE A 209 -0.39 4.31 0.36
CA ILE A 209 -0.17 3.92 1.75
C ILE A 209 -0.01 2.41 1.76
N PHE A 210 1.16 1.94 2.12
CA PHE A 210 1.52 0.53 2.09
C PHE A 210 1.81 0.05 3.49
N VAL A 211 1.16 -1.00 3.93
CA VAL A 211 1.38 -1.62 5.24
C VAL A 211 2.12 -2.92 5.04
N THR A 212 3.18 -3.13 5.80
CA THR A 212 3.94 -4.38 5.80
C THR A 212 4.56 -4.67 7.16
N SER A 213 4.88 -5.93 7.41
CA SER A 213 5.69 -6.38 8.54
C SER A 213 7.18 -6.56 8.17
N GLU A 214 7.51 -6.45 6.88
CA GLU A 214 8.85 -6.73 6.34
C GLU A 214 9.64 -5.42 6.19
N ILE A 215 10.75 -5.28 6.95
CA ILE A 215 11.55 -4.04 6.96
C ILE A 215 12.25 -3.81 5.61
N ASP A 216 12.79 -4.87 4.99
CA ASP A 216 13.48 -4.76 3.71
C ASP A 216 12.52 -4.29 2.60
N GLU A 217 11.29 -4.80 2.59
CA GLU A 217 10.22 -4.35 1.71
C GLU A 217 9.90 -2.87 1.96
N ALA A 218 9.76 -2.48 3.21
CA ALA A 218 9.44 -1.12 3.59
C ALA A 218 10.51 -0.13 3.11
N ILE A 219 11.78 -0.41 3.32
CA ILE A 219 12.90 0.43 2.86
C ILE A 219 12.97 0.47 1.34
N PHE A 220 12.75 -0.69 0.69
CA PHE A 220 12.77 -0.78 -0.76
C PHE A 220 11.66 0.05 -1.42
N LEU A 221 10.47 0.12 -0.81
CA LEU A 221 9.31 0.80 -1.40
C LEU A 221 9.21 2.27 -1.00
N ALA A 222 9.42 2.62 0.27
CA ALA A 222 9.01 3.87 0.87
C ALA A 222 9.72 5.12 0.35
N ASP A 223 8.95 6.21 0.13
CA ASP A 223 9.47 7.57 0.19
C ASP A 223 9.47 8.06 1.66
N ASN A 224 8.45 7.65 2.45
CA ASN A 224 8.38 7.87 3.88
C ASN A 224 8.11 6.54 4.58
N LEU A 225 8.85 6.25 5.64
CA LEU A 225 8.66 5.07 6.49
C LEU A 225 8.12 5.51 7.85
N VAL A 226 6.95 4.99 8.22
CA VAL A 226 6.32 5.21 9.52
C VAL A 226 6.50 3.96 10.38
N VAL A 227 7.14 4.11 11.52
CA VAL A 227 7.33 3.03 12.50
C VAL A 227 6.32 3.19 13.63
N LEU A 228 5.52 2.16 13.87
CA LEU A 228 4.50 2.13 14.93
C LEU A 228 4.97 1.35 16.15
N SER A 229 4.47 1.73 17.33
CA SER A 229 4.65 1.00 18.60
C SER A 229 3.76 -0.24 18.68
N ASN A 230 3.90 -0.99 19.79
CA ASN A 230 2.88 -1.94 20.24
C ASN A 230 1.61 -1.21 20.69
N LYS A 231 0.54 -2.01 20.97
CA LYS A 231 -0.68 -1.50 21.59
C LYS A 231 -0.42 -0.93 23.00
N PRO A 232 -1.09 0.14 23.35
CA PRO A 232 -1.84 1.07 22.51
C PRO A 232 -0.91 1.79 21.53
N THR A 233 -1.21 1.67 20.23
CA THR A 233 -0.32 2.06 19.15
C THR A 233 -0.19 3.56 19.02
N THR A 234 1.05 4.00 18.95
CA THR A 234 1.46 5.38 18.65
C THR A 234 2.46 5.40 17.50
N VAL A 235 2.72 6.57 16.93
CA VAL A 235 3.80 6.75 15.98
C VAL A 235 5.12 6.91 16.72
N GLN A 236 6.05 5.97 16.52
CA GLN A 236 7.39 6.05 17.11
C GLN A 236 8.30 6.97 16.30
N LYS A 237 8.27 6.82 14.99
CA LYS A 237 9.11 7.63 14.10
C LYS A 237 8.55 7.69 12.69
N VAL A 238 8.79 8.82 12.03
CA VAL A 238 8.61 8.99 10.58
C VAL A 238 9.98 9.28 9.99
N MET A 239 10.44 8.43 9.07
CA MET A 239 11.74 8.55 8.40
C MET A 239 11.53 8.83 6.92
N LYS A 240 12.21 9.84 6.37
CA LYS A 240 12.23 10.09 4.93
C LYS A 240 13.34 9.25 4.29
N ILE A 241 12.96 8.33 3.40
CA ILE A 241 13.90 7.45 2.70
C ILE A 241 14.39 8.15 1.43
N LYS A 242 15.67 8.48 1.39
CA LYS A 242 16.29 9.25 0.30
C LYS A 242 16.92 8.38 -0.78
N LEU A 243 16.69 7.07 -0.75
CA LEU A 243 17.19 6.17 -1.78
C LEU A 243 16.70 6.61 -3.17
N PRO A 244 17.59 6.69 -4.18
CA PRO A 244 17.24 7.19 -5.50
C PRO A 244 16.24 6.28 -6.21
N ARG A 245 15.50 6.83 -7.18
CA ARG A 245 14.62 6.10 -8.10
C ARG A 245 15.15 6.17 -9.54
N PRO A 246 14.96 5.14 -10.39
CA PRO A 246 14.30 3.86 -10.11
C PRO A 246 15.11 3.02 -9.13
N ARG A 247 14.40 2.24 -8.29
CA ARG A 247 15.02 1.38 -7.29
C ARG A 247 15.34 0.01 -7.86
N ASP A 248 16.49 -0.53 -7.44
CA ASP A 248 16.97 -1.87 -7.74
C ASP A 248 17.26 -2.57 -6.39
N TYR A 249 17.00 -3.84 -6.29
CA TYR A 249 17.25 -4.65 -5.07
C TYR A 249 18.69 -4.55 -4.55
N LYS A 250 19.66 -4.28 -5.44
CA LYS A 250 21.06 -4.03 -5.04
C LYS A 250 21.19 -2.81 -4.11
N MET A 251 20.25 -1.89 -4.14
CA MET A 251 20.25 -0.74 -3.22
C MET A 251 20.11 -1.14 -1.77
N LEU A 252 19.43 -2.26 -1.47
CA LEU A 252 19.32 -2.78 -0.11
C LEU A 252 20.65 -3.23 0.50
N THR A 253 21.70 -3.41 -0.32
CA THR A 253 23.05 -3.75 0.14
C THR A 253 23.95 -2.53 0.35
N THR A 254 23.45 -1.32 0.12
CA THR A 254 24.20 -0.08 0.33
C THR A 254 24.24 0.30 1.81
N GLU A 255 25.27 1.04 2.21
CA GLU A 255 25.42 1.55 3.57
C GLU A 255 24.25 2.45 3.97
N GLU A 256 23.77 3.28 3.06
CA GLU A 256 22.60 4.16 3.30
C GLU A 256 21.33 3.36 3.61
N ALA A 257 21.03 2.31 2.85
CA ALA A 257 19.89 1.43 3.11
C ALA A 257 20.06 0.65 4.42
N PHE A 258 21.28 0.24 4.74
CA PHE A 258 21.60 -0.44 5.98
C PHE A 258 21.34 0.43 7.21
N GLU A 259 21.68 1.72 7.17
CA GLU A 259 21.41 2.64 8.28
C GLU A 259 19.89 2.82 8.52
N TYR A 260 19.08 2.97 7.46
CA TYR A 260 17.62 2.97 7.61
C TYR A 260 17.09 1.67 8.20
N LYS A 261 17.62 0.53 7.76
CA LYS A 261 17.23 -0.79 8.27
C LYS A 261 17.57 -0.93 9.74
N LYS A 262 18.79 -0.56 10.11
CA LYS A 262 19.28 -0.62 11.50
C LYS A 262 18.38 0.21 12.43
N GLU A 263 18.10 1.44 12.06
CA GLU A 263 17.25 2.34 12.85
C GLU A 263 15.83 1.79 13.00
N ALA A 264 15.21 1.31 11.93
CA ALA A 264 13.87 0.71 11.98
C ALA A 264 13.86 -0.58 12.83
N MET A 265 14.90 -1.41 12.73
CA MET A 265 15.03 -2.65 13.52
C MET A 265 15.20 -2.35 15.01
N GLU A 266 16.01 -1.37 15.39
CA GLU A 266 16.20 -0.96 16.78
C GLU A 266 14.88 -0.55 17.41
N LEU A 267 14.11 0.32 16.73
CA LEU A 267 12.79 0.76 17.21
C LEU A 267 11.81 -0.42 17.38
N LEU A 268 11.74 -1.32 16.39
CA LEU A 268 10.83 -2.47 16.44
C LEU A 268 11.28 -3.51 17.47
N HIS A 269 12.59 -3.69 17.66
CA HIS A 269 13.15 -4.58 18.69
C HIS A 269 12.80 -4.10 20.10
N ASP A 270 12.96 -2.81 20.37
CA ASP A 270 12.59 -2.21 21.66
C ASP A 270 11.10 -2.41 21.96
N GLU A 271 10.24 -2.25 20.95
CA GLU A 271 8.81 -2.51 21.09
C GLU A 271 8.51 -4.01 21.33
N ALA A 272 9.18 -4.92 20.64
CA ALA A 272 9.04 -6.35 20.87
C ALA A 272 9.47 -6.73 22.30
N MET A 273 10.57 -6.18 22.81
CA MET A 273 11.05 -6.42 24.17
C MET A 273 10.07 -5.95 25.24
N LYS A 274 9.39 -4.80 25.02
CA LYS A 274 8.32 -4.33 25.93
C LYS A 274 7.16 -5.33 26.03
N SER A 275 6.74 -5.91 24.90
CA SER A 275 5.67 -6.93 24.87
C SER A 275 6.06 -8.19 25.64
N PHE A 276 7.29 -8.68 25.48
CA PHE A 276 7.78 -9.85 26.22
C PHE A 276 7.94 -9.60 27.71
N ALA A 277 8.21 -8.36 28.14
CA ALA A 277 8.34 -8.01 29.55
C ALA A 277 6.96 -8.00 30.27
N VAL A 278 5.88 -7.69 29.59
CA VAL A 278 4.51 -7.69 30.13
C VAL A 278 3.96 -9.11 30.31
N LEU A 279 4.50 -10.11 29.58
CA LEU A 279 4.07 -11.51 29.67
C LEU A 279 4.78 -12.31 30.77
N LYS A 280 5.72 -11.71 31.50
CA LYS A 280 6.39 -12.27 32.69
C LYS A 280 5.80 -11.71 33.97
#